data_a547982b0a503999a1dc5bf87034a89b
#
_entry.id   a547982b0a503999a1dc5bf87034a89b
#
_cell.length_a   1.000
_cell.length_b   1.000
_cell.length_c   1.000
_cell.angle_alpha   90.00
_cell.angle_beta   90.00
_cell.angle_gamma   90.00
#
_symmetry.space_group_name_H-M   'P 1'
#
loop_
_entity.id
_entity.type
_entity.pdbx_description
1 polymer ?
#
loop_
_entity_poly.entity_id
_entity_poly.type
_entity_poly.pdbx_seq_one_letter_code
_entity_poly.pdbx_strand_id
1 'polypeptide(L)'
;TTEIYTLSLHDALPISIIHDENPELPVIVVSGTGNISDAIDTIHLGAWDYVLKPIQDMAILEHAITKCVERADLKRLNREYREHLEEAKRIADRDMRMAINVQTNFFPKKVPRSENWDIAFVFQPMAGVSGDLYDFYEQDHELLGVSLFDVSGHGIASGLITMLAKSIMFRRFTRMKEYTLNEVMEAINGDLIEEIDAVDNYLTG
;
A
#
# COMPACT_ATOMS: atom_id res chain seq x y z
N THR A 1 -14.16 -30.50 6.53
CA THR A 1 -15.07 -31.67 6.55
C THR A 1 -16.28 -31.31 5.71
N THR A 2 -16.46 -32.01 4.58
CA THR A 2 -17.61 -31.78 3.70
C THR A 2 -18.75 -32.64 4.24
N GLU A 3 -19.78 -32.01 4.79
CA GLU A 3 -20.97 -32.69 5.28
C GLU A 3 -22.05 -32.64 4.19
N ILE A 4 -22.58 -33.84 3.85
CA ILE A 4 -23.66 -33.97 2.87
C ILE A 4 -24.94 -34.29 3.64
N TYR A 5 -25.88 -33.30 3.62
CA TYR A 5 -27.20 -33.47 4.21
C TYR A 5 -28.25 -33.73 3.14
N THR A 6 -29.10 -34.77 3.35
CA THR A 6 -30.28 -34.96 2.52
C THR A 6 -31.50 -34.44 3.24
N LEU A 7 -32.06 -33.32 2.76
CA LEU A 7 -33.21 -32.69 3.36
C LEU A 7 -34.46 -32.81 2.44
N SER A 8 -35.62 -32.97 3.06
CA SER A 8 -36.91 -32.90 2.39
C SER A 8 -37.34 -31.43 2.30
N LEU A 9 -37.92 -31.01 1.18
CA LEU A 9 -38.19 -29.60 0.85
C LEU A 9 -39.23 -28.88 1.77
N HIS A 10 -39.84 -29.58 2.71
CA HIS A 10 -40.69 -28.94 3.73
C HIS A 10 -39.89 -28.16 4.80
N ASP A 11 -38.57 -28.30 4.80
CA ASP A 11 -37.66 -27.67 5.75
C ASP A 11 -36.64 -26.76 5.06
N ALA A 12 -37.07 -25.68 4.43
CA ALA A 12 -36.18 -24.62 3.93
C ALA A 12 -35.37 -23.91 5.05
N LEU A 13 -35.88 -23.99 6.27
CA LEU A 13 -35.23 -23.47 7.49
C LEU A 13 -33.77 -23.96 7.71
N PRO A 14 -33.42 -25.24 7.51
CA PRO A 14 -32.04 -25.71 7.76
C PRO A 14 -30.99 -25.09 6.87
N ILE A 15 -31.31 -24.76 5.61
CA ILE A 15 -30.32 -24.22 4.65
C ILE A 15 -29.93 -22.80 5.06
N SER A 16 -30.91 -21.96 5.40
CA SER A 16 -30.65 -20.60 5.85
C SER A 16 -29.88 -20.59 7.17
N ILE A 17 -30.21 -21.45 8.11
CA ILE A 17 -29.49 -21.58 9.39
C ILE A 17 -28.04 -21.98 9.16
N ILE A 18 -27.80 -23.00 8.32
CA ILE A 18 -26.43 -23.46 7.99
C ILE A 18 -25.65 -22.32 7.28
N HIS A 19 -26.31 -21.61 6.38
CA HIS A 19 -25.70 -20.50 5.66
C HIS A 19 -25.36 -19.32 6.59
N ASP A 20 -26.27 -18.99 7.52
CA ASP A 20 -26.07 -17.90 8.49
C ASP A 20 -24.95 -18.23 9.49
N GLU A 21 -24.87 -19.49 9.94
CA GLU A 21 -23.80 -19.94 10.83
C GLU A 21 -22.44 -20.08 10.11
N ASN A 22 -22.44 -20.54 8.86
CA ASN A 22 -21.22 -20.69 8.07
C ASN A 22 -21.46 -20.45 6.57
N PRO A 23 -21.37 -19.20 6.10
CA PRO A 23 -21.63 -18.85 4.69
C PRO A 23 -20.67 -19.48 3.69
N GLU A 24 -19.56 -20.01 4.16
CA GLU A 24 -18.53 -20.65 3.31
C GLU A 24 -18.66 -22.18 3.25
N LEU A 25 -19.56 -22.76 4.02
CA LEU A 25 -19.79 -24.21 3.96
C LEU A 25 -20.50 -24.58 2.64
N PRO A 26 -19.92 -25.47 1.80
CA PRO A 26 -20.59 -25.93 0.60
C PRO A 26 -21.83 -26.77 0.94
N VAL A 27 -22.99 -26.32 0.52
CA VAL A 27 -24.25 -27.04 0.69
C VAL A 27 -24.81 -27.42 -0.68
N ILE A 28 -24.98 -28.72 -0.92
CA ILE A 28 -25.64 -29.23 -2.12
C ILE A 28 -26.96 -29.84 -1.70
N VAL A 29 -28.05 -29.40 -2.29
CA VAL A 29 -29.40 -29.90 -2.02
C VAL A 29 -29.78 -30.99 -3.03
N VAL A 30 -30.21 -32.14 -2.56
CA VAL A 30 -30.67 -33.25 -3.42
C VAL A 30 -32.16 -33.49 -3.13
N SER A 31 -33.03 -33.11 -4.09
CA SER A 31 -34.49 -33.14 -3.94
C SER A 31 -35.21 -33.99 -4.97
N GLY A 32 -36.37 -34.56 -4.57
CA GLY A 32 -37.26 -35.33 -5.45
C GLY A 32 -38.32 -34.48 -6.14
N THR A 33 -38.49 -33.20 -5.79
CA THR A 33 -39.41 -32.30 -6.44
C THR A 33 -38.77 -31.70 -7.67
N GLY A 34 -39.30 -32.00 -8.87
CA GLY A 34 -38.80 -31.49 -10.14
C GLY A 34 -39.20 -30.05 -10.44
N ASN A 35 -39.54 -29.25 -9.44
CA ASN A 35 -40.00 -27.89 -9.63
C ASN A 35 -38.80 -26.92 -9.70
N ILE A 36 -38.71 -26.15 -10.78
CA ILE A 36 -37.64 -25.16 -10.98
C ILE A 36 -37.68 -24.06 -9.92
N SER A 37 -38.88 -23.69 -9.44
CA SER A 37 -39.01 -22.68 -8.37
C SER A 37 -38.28 -23.10 -7.11
N ASP A 38 -38.46 -24.38 -6.70
CA ASP A 38 -37.83 -24.93 -5.48
C ASP A 38 -36.29 -24.92 -5.59
N ALA A 39 -35.75 -25.16 -6.78
CA ALA A 39 -34.31 -25.10 -7.02
C ALA A 39 -33.79 -23.67 -6.88
N ILE A 40 -34.50 -22.68 -7.44
CA ILE A 40 -34.15 -21.26 -7.35
C ILE A 40 -34.22 -20.79 -5.88
N ASP A 41 -35.28 -21.11 -5.17
CA ASP A 41 -35.46 -20.75 -3.77
C ASP A 41 -34.36 -21.35 -2.89
N THR A 42 -33.97 -22.59 -3.14
CA THR A 42 -32.89 -23.28 -2.45
C THR A 42 -31.52 -22.55 -2.64
N ILE A 43 -31.22 -22.13 -3.86
CA ILE A 43 -30.00 -21.34 -4.15
C ILE A 43 -30.05 -19.97 -3.46
N HIS A 44 -31.20 -19.30 -3.46
CA HIS A 44 -31.39 -18.03 -2.73
C HIS A 44 -31.22 -18.17 -1.22
N LEU A 45 -31.55 -19.33 -0.65
CA LEU A 45 -31.34 -19.63 0.77
C LEU A 45 -29.88 -19.95 1.11
N GLY A 46 -28.97 -19.99 0.14
CA GLY A 46 -27.56 -20.18 0.36
C GLY A 46 -26.99 -21.53 -0.05
N ALA A 47 -27.78 -22.41 -0.68
CA ALA A 47 -27.23 -23.62 -1.28
C ALA A 47 -26.31 -23.27 -2.45
N TRP A 48 -25.24 -24.03 -2.60
CA TRP A 48 -24.24 -23.80 -3.66
C TRP A 48 -24.59 -24.52 -4.95
N ASP A 49 -25.35 -25.65 -4.86
CA ASP A 49 -25.87 -26.37 -5.99
C ASP A 49 -27.12 -27.18 -5.61
N TYR A 50 -27.83 -27.67 -6.64
CA TYR A 50 -29.05 -28.41 -6.50
C TYR A 50 -29.07 -29.61 -7.46
N VAL A 51 -29.42 -30.81 -6.98
CA VAL A 51 -29.49 -32.04 -7.78
C VAL A 51 -30.85 -32.70 -7.62
N LEU A 52 -31.44 -33.13 -8.75
CA LEU A 52 -32.75 -33.79 -8.79
C LEU A 52 -32.62 -35.30 -8.55
N LYS A 53 -33.57 -35.84 -7.77
CA LYS A 53 -33.80 -37.31 -7.66
C LYS A 53 -34.86 -37.73 -8.68
N PRO A 54 -34.79 -39.01 -9.23
CA PRO A 54 -33.72 -39.97 -9.04
C PRO A 54 -32.43 -39.54 -9.79
N ILE A 55 -31.28 -39.75 -9.16
CA ILE A 55 -30.00 -39.47 -9.80
C ILE A 55 -29.75 -40.56 -10.82
N GLN A 56 -30.06 -40.27 -12.09
CA GLN A 56 -29.93 -41.23 -13.18
C GLN A 56 -28.49 -41.46 -13.61
N ASP A 57 -27.68 -40.41 -13.46
CA ASP A 57 -26.26 -40.46 -13.77
C ASP A 57 -25.45 -39.86 -12.58
N MET A 58 -24.59 -40.69 -12.01
CA MET A 58 -23.71 -40.29 -10.92
C MET A 58 -22.73 -39.16 -11.31
N ALA A 59 -22.44 -39.02 -12.61
CA ALA A 59 -21.59 -37.94 -13.10
C ALA A 59 -22.15 -36.54 -12.76
N ILE A 60 -23.48 -36.41 -12.69
CA ILE A 60 -24.14 -35.13 -12.29
C ILE A 60 -23.81 -34.76 -10.84
N LEU A 61 -23.89 -35.75 -9.95
CA LEU A 61 -23.58 -35.50 -8.53
C LEU A 61 -22.07 -35.26 -8.33
N GLU A 62 -21.24 -36.03 -9.01
CA GLU A 62 -19.80 -35.85 -9.00
C GLU A 62 -19.40 -34.45 -9.48
N HIS A 63 -19.99 -33.98 -10.57
CA HIS A 63 -19.76 -32.64 -11.09
C HIS A 63 -20.19 -31.56 -10.10
N ALA A 64 -21.36 -31.68 -9.48
CA ALA A 64 -21.85 -30.74 -8.48
C ALA A 64 -20.89 -30.69 -7.26
N ILE A 65 -20.44 -31.84 -6.77
CA ILE A 65 -19.49 -31.92 -5.65
C ILE A 65 -18.16 -31.26 -6.04
N THR A 66 -17.58 -31.65 -7.18
CA THR A 66 -16.30 -31.11 -7.67
C THR A 66 -16.35 -29.59 -7.78
N LYS A 67 -17.38 -29.06 -8.43
CA LYS A 67 -17.59 -27.60 -8.58
C LYS A 67 -17.72 -26.87 -7.23
N CYS A 68 -18.44 -27.47 -6.27
CA CYS A 68 -18.59 -26.89 -4.94
C CYS A 68 -17.26 -26.91 -4.15
N VAL A 69 -16.50 -27.98 -4.23
CA VAL A 69 -15.19 -28.10 -3.59
C VAL A 69 -14.19 -27.10 -4.19
N GLU A 70 -14.10 -27.03 -5.51
CA GLU A 70 -13.24 -26.05 -6.20
C GLU A 70 -13.61 -24.60 -5.81
N ARG A 71 -14.90 -24.30 -5.76
CA ARG A 71 -15.37 -22.97 -5.32
C ARG A 71 -15.00 -22.67 -3.85
N ALA A 72 -15.09 -23.67 -2.96
CA ALA A 72 -14.67 -23.53 -1.57
C ALA A 72 -13.17 -23.27 -1.45
N ASP A 73 -12.37 -24.03 -2.19
CA ASP A 73 -10.91 -23.88 -2.19
C ASP A 73 -10.49 -22.51 -2.74
N LEU A 74 -11.12 -22.05 -3.83
CA LEU A 74 -10.87 -20.72 -4.38
C LEU A 74 -11.24 -19.61 -3.39
N LYS A 75 -12.36 -19.71 -2.68
CA LYS A 75 -12.75 -18.75 -1.65
C LYS A 75 -11.74 -18.71 -0.50
N ARG A 76 -11.32 -19.90 -0.01
CA ARG A 76 -10.33 -20.02 1.05
C ARG A 76 -8.99 -19.39 0.63
N LEU A 77 -8.49 -19.73 -0.57
CA LEU A 77 -7.25 -19.18 -1.09
C LEU A 77 -7.33 -17.65 -1.27
N ASN A 78 -8.46 -17.14 -1.74
CA ASN A 78 -8.67 -15.70 -1.89
C ASN A 78 -8.66 -14.97 -0.54
N ARG A 79 -9.25 -15.58 0.50
CA ARG A 79 -9.21 -15.02 1.86
C ARG A 79 -7.79 -15.00 2.41
N GLU A 80 -7.06 -16.11 2.35
CA GLU A 80 -5.67 -16.20 2.78
C GLU A 80 -4.79 -15.16 2.05
N TYR A 81 -4.99 -15.02 0.74
CA TYR A 81 -4.25 -14.03 -0.06
C TYR A 81 -4.57 -12.58 0.37
N ARG A 82 -5.85 -12.28 0.66
CA ARG A 82 -6.25 -10.96 1.17
C ARG A 82 -5.63 -10.65 2.53
N GLU A 83 -5.65 -11.60 3.45
CA GLU A 83 -5.04 -11.45 4.77
C GLU A 83 -3.53 -11.17 4.65
N HIS A 84 -2.82 -11.90 3.81
CA HIS A 84 -1.40 -11.65 3.52
C HIS A 84 -1.15 -10.28 2.89
N LEU A 85 -2.01 -9.86 1.95
CA LEU A 85 -1.88 -8.57 1.31
C LEU A 85 -2.13 -7.40 2.28
N GLU A 86 -3.13 -7.53 3.15
CA GLU A 86 -3.43 -6.55 4.18
C GLU A 86 -2.29 -6.40 5.18
N GLU A 87 -1.70 -7.53 5.60
CA GLU A 87 -0.55 -7.50 6.50
C GLU A 87 0.69 -6.88 5.84
N ALA A 88 1.01 -7.26 4.58
CA ALA A 88 2.10 -6.67 3.83
C ALA A 88 1.91 -5.14 3.65
N LYS A 89 0.67 -4.73 3.34
CA LYS A 89 0.32 -3.31 3.25
C LYS A 89 0.51 -2.60 4.59
N ARG A 90 0.07 -3.20 5.69
CA ARG A 90 0.23 -2.61 7.03
C ARG A 90 1.69 -2.38 7.40
N ILE A 91 2.56 -3.34 7.06
CA ILE A 91 4.01 -3.21 7.27
C ILE A 91 4.57 -2.07 6.41
N ALA A 92 4.27 -2.06 5.11
CA ALA A 92 4.73 -1.02 4.20
C ALA A 92 4.28 0.39 4.62
N ASP A 93 3.02 0.55 5.04
CA ASP A 93 2.46 1.81 5.52
C ASP A 93 3.15 2.28 6.82
N ARG A 94 3.53 1.35 7.69
CA ARG A 94 4.28 1.67 8.91
C ARG A 94 5.69 2.15 8.57
N ASP A 95 6.39 1.44 7.71
CA ASP A 95 7.76 1.78 7.33
C ASP A 95 7.81 3.11 6.57
N MET A 96 6.81 3.37 5.72
CA MET A 96 6.64 4.66 5.06
C MET A 96 6.45 5.79 6.06
N ARG A 97 5.59 5.64 7.08
CA ARG A 97 5.41 6.65 8.13
C ARG A 97 6.70 6.91 8.91
N MET A 98 7.50 5.87 9.15
CA MET A 98 8.80 6.04 9.80
C MET A 98 9.76 6.86 8.92
N ALA A 99 9.84 6.56 7.63
CA ALA A 99 10.66 7.32 6.68
C ALA A 99 10.26 8.79 6.60
N ILE A 100 8.95 9.08 6.53
CA ILE A 100 8.41 10.45 6.56
C ILE A 100 8.83 11.18 7.85
N ASN A 101 8.69 10.54 9.00
CA ASN A 101 9.07 11.13 10.28
C ASN A 101 10.57 11.44 10.34
N VAL A 102 11.41 10.54 9.86
CA VAL A 102 12.86 10.76 9.80
C VAL A 102 13.15 11.96 8.91
N GLN A 103 12.65 11.98 7.68
CA GLN A 103 12.88 13.07 6.73
C GLN A 103 12.37 14.41 7.27
N THR A 104 11.15 14.46 7.83
CA THR A 104 10.56 15.69 8.40
C THR A 104 11.43 16.26 9.54
N ASN A 105 12.11 15.40 10.30
CA ASN A 105 13.02 15.84 11.34
C ASN A 105 14.36 16.36 10.80
N PHE A 106 14.71 16.02 9.58
CA PHE A 106 15.91 16.50 8.90
C PHE A 106 15.76 17.94 8.38
N PHE A 107 14.52 18.39 8.13
CA PHE A 107 14.26 19.74 7.62
C PHE A 107 14.21 20.79 8.74
N PRO A 108 14.59 22.04 8.44
CA PRO A 108 14.44 23.15 9.36
C PRO A 108 12.98 23.35 9.77
N LYS A 109 12.72 23.44 11.06
CA LYS A 109 11.37 23.67 11.60
C LYS A 109 11.08 25.13 11.89
N LYS A 110 12.10 25.96 11.84
CA LYS A 110 12.03 27.39 12.14
C LYS A 110 12.82 28.17 11.12
N VAL A 111 12.33 29.33 10.81
CA VAL A 111 13.06 30.32 10.02
C VAL A 111 14.13 30.94 10.90
N PRO A 112 15.36 31.10 10.40
CA PRO A 112 16.39 31.85 11.08
C PRO A 112 15.97 33.30 11.29
N ARG A 113 16.42 33.91 12.37
CA ARG A 113 16.25 35.34 12.58
C ARG A 113 17.23 36.10 11.70
N SER A 114 16.76 37.13 11.01
CA SER A 114 17.58 38.01 10.20
C SER A 114 17.15 39.46 10.43
N GLU A 115 18.09 40.34 10.56
CA GLU A 115 17.79 41.81 10.66
C GLU A 115 17.43 42.40 9.31
N ASN A 116 17.85 41.75 8.22
CA ASN A 116 17.72 42.25 6.86
C ASN A 116 16.61 41.58 6.04
N TRP A 117 16.05 40.46 6.52
CA TRP A 117 15.12 39.64 5.75
C TRP A 117 13.94 39.17 6.60
N ASP A 118 12.75 39.36 6.09
CA ASP A 118 11.53 38.75 6.62
C ASP A 118 11.20 37.52 5.77
N ILE A 119 11.26 36.31 6.39
CA ILE A 119 11.15 35.05 5.70
C ILE A 119 9.96 34.27 6.24
N ALA A 120 9.11 33.80 5.33
CA ALA A 120 8.08 32.83 5.61
C ALA A 120 8.21 31.66 4.65
N PHE A 121 7.94 30.43 5.11
CA PHE A 121 7.93 29.27 4.26
C PHE A 121 6.77 28.34 4.58
N VAL A 122 6.34 27.60 3.56
CA VAL A 122 5.41 26.48 3.67
C VAL A 122 6.03 25.30 2.95
N PHE A 123 6.07 24.16 3.62
CA PHE A 123 6.53 22.92 3.03
C PHE A 123 5.46 21.84 3.24
N GLN A 124 4.92 21.32 2.16
CA GLN A 124 3.86 20.32 2.17
C GLN A 124 4.17 19.20 1.17
N PRO A 125 4.77 18.09 1.61
CA PRO A 125 5.00 16.93 0.74
C PRO A 125 3.70 16.38 0.17
N MET A 126 3.69 16.06 -1.14
CA MET A 126 2.48 15.57 -1.82
C MET A 126 2.11 14.14 -1.44
N ALA A 127 3.09 13.27 -1.27
CA ALA A 127 2.85 11.83 -1.09
C ALA A 127 3.94 11.15 -0.26
N GLY A 128 3.99 11.45 1.03
CA GLY A 128 4.91 10.77 1.91
C GLY A 128 6.30 11.39 1.96
N VAL A 129 7.33 10.69 1.51
CA VAL A 129 8.71 11.18 1.47
C VAL A 129 8.88 12.10 0.27
N SER A 130 9.48 13.29 0.47
CA SER A 130 9.63 14.33 -0.56
C SER A 130 10.95 14.24 -1.30
N GLY A 131 10.91 14.47 -2.62
CA GLY A 131 12.07 14.77 -3.46
C GLY A 131 12.56 16.21 -3.30
N ASP A 132 11.65 17.11 -2.89
CA ASP A 132 12.03 18.51 -2.64
C ASP A 132 12.81 18.64 -1.35
N LEU A 133 13.77 19.54 -1.34
CA LEU A 133 14.50 19.94 -0.15
C LEU A 133 14.64 21.47 -0.06
N TYR A 134 14.66 21.96 1.16
CA TYR A 134 15.02 23.34 1.46
C TYR A 134 15.93 23.37 2.69
N ASP A 135 16.77 24.41 2.77
CA ASP A 135 17.59 24.65 3.95
C ASP A 135 17.89 26.13 4.11
N PHE A 136 18.27 26.51 5.34
CA PHE A 136 18.71 27.84 5.72
C PHE A 136 20.13 27.74 6.25
N TYR A 137 21.00 28.61 5.78
CA TYR A 137 22.41 28.62 6.20
C TYR A 137 22.66 29.88 7.02
N GLU A 138 23.01 29.68 8.27
CA GLU A 138 23.32 30.77 9.20
C GLU A 138 24.79 30.70 9.63
N GLN A 139 25.38 31.86 9.80
CA GLN A 139 26.68 32.01 10.46
C GLN A 139 26.71 33.28 11.27
N ASP A 140 27.19 33.21 12.52
CA ASP A 140 27.28 34.35 13.43
C ASP A 140 25.93 35.08 13.64
N HIS A 141 24.83 34.33 13.64
CA HIS A 141 23.44 34.83 13.70
C HIS A 141 22.96 35.61 12.48
N GLU A 142 23.69 35.57 11.38
CA GLU A 142 23.26 36.11 10.10
C GLU A 142 22.85 34.99 9.15
N LEU A 143 21.75 35.23 8.41
CA LEU A 143 21.35 34.36 7.31
C LEU A 143 22.29 34.60 6.13
N LEU A 144 23.05 33.58 5.77
CA LEU A 144 23.96 33.59 4.62
C LEU A 144 23.23 33.25 3.30
N GLY A 145 22.25 32.37 3.37
CA GLY A 145 21.54 31.93 2.18
C GLY A 145 20.42 30.95 2.48
N VAL A 146 19.66 30.72 1.44
CA VAL A 146 18.55 29.74 1.39
C VAL A 146 18.81 28.83 0.21
N SER A 147 18.59 27.55 0.36
CA SER A 147 18.58 26.61 -0.77
C SER A 147 17.21 26.00 -0.97
N LEU A 148 16.88 25.78 -2.24
CA LEU A 148 15.69 25.05 -2.69
C LEU A 148 16.13 24.13 -3.82
N PHE A 149 15.90 22.84 -3.68
CA PHE A 149 16.25 21.85 -4.68
C PHE A 149 15.13 20.83 -4.84
N ASP A 150 15.03 20.28 -6.02
CA ASP A 150 14.14 19.19 -6.37
C ASP A 150 14.94 18.04 -6.95
N VAL A 151 14.75 16.85 -6.38
CA VAL A 151 15.33 15.58 -6.85
C VAL A 151 14.37 14.92 -7.82
N SER A 152 14.85 14.61 -9.00
CA SER A 152 14.04 13.91 -10.01
C SER A 152 13.44 12.61 -9.49
N GLY A 153 12.18 12.34 -9.87
CA GLY A 153 11.44 11.17 -9.44
C GLY A 153 10.63 11.39 -8.16
N HIS A 154 10.05 10.33 -7.63
CA HIS A 154 9.18 10.40 -6.45
C HIS A 154 9.32 9.16 -5.56
N GLY A 155 8.84 9.26 -4.34
CA GLY A 155 8.82 8.16 -3.39
C GLY A 155 10.09 8.04 -2.55
N ILE A 156 10.34 6.85 -2.00
CA ILE A 156 11.39 6.60 -1.01
C ILE A 156 12.78 6.89 -1.57
N ALA A 157 13.04 6.50 -2.82
CA ALA A 157 14.34 6.66 -3.44
C ALA A 157 14.74 8.15 -3.56
N SER A 158 13.87 9.00 -4.14
CA SER A 158 14.11 10.44 -4.23
C SER A 158 14.27 11.08 -2.85
N GLY A 159 13.47 10.65 -1.86
CA GLY A 159 13.59 11.14 -0.50
C GLY A 159 14.90 10.77 0.20
N LEU A 160 15.47 9.60 -0.05
CA LEU A 160 16.80 9.23 0.46
C LEU A 160 17.90 10.06 -0.19
N ILE A 161 17.81 10.28 -1.50
CA ILE A 161 18.73 11.17 -2.24
C ILE A 161 18.63 12.59 -1.70
N THR A 162 17.43 13.08 -1.43
CA THR A 162 17.19 14.39 -0.80
C THR A 162 17.93 14.54 0.52
N MET A 163 17.89 13.51 1.38
CA MET A 163 18.59 13.53 2.67
C MET A 163 20.12 13.52 2.50
N LEU A 164 20.63 12.74 1.55
CA LEU A 164 22.05 12.71 1.22
C LEU A 164 22.51 14.07 0.67
N ALA A 165 21.80 14.58 -0.34
CA ALA A 165 22.06 15.88 -0.95
C ALA A 165 22.07 17.01 0.10
N LYS A 166 21.07 17.04 0.99
CA LYS A 166 21.01 17.99 2.10
C LYS A 166 22.26 17.92 2.99
N SER A 167 22.73 16.72 3.32
CA SER A 167 23.94 16.54 4.13
C SER A 167 25.20 17.09 3.43
N ILE A 168 25.34 16.83 2.14
CA ILE A 168 26.45 17.36 1.32
C ILE A 168 26.37 18.88 1.25
N MET A 169 25.21 19.43 0.89
CA MET A 169 24.97 20.86 0.77
C MET A 169 25.25 21.60 2.08
N PHE A 170 24.78 21.06 3.20
CA PHE A 170 25.02 21.67 4.52
C PHE A 170 26.52 21.80 4.80
N ARG A 171 27.30 20.77 4.54
CA ARG A 171 28.76 20.79 4.72
C ARG A 171 29.47 21.82 3.86
N ARG A 172 29.00 22.03 2.62
CA ARG A 172 29.59 22.95 1.65
C ARG A 172 29.17 24.40 1.90
N PHE A 173 27.88 24.65 2.06
CA PHE A 173 27.36 25.99 2.28
C PHE A 173 27.76 26.62 3.63
N THR A 174 27.98 25.84 4.69
CA THR A 174 28.49 26.37 5.96
C THR A 174 29.93 26.94 5.85
N ARG A 175 30.65 26.61 4.77
CA ARG A 175 32.00 27.13 4.49
C ARG A 175 32.00 28.20 3.39
N MET A 176 30.83 28.72 3.01
CA MET A 176 30.68 29.59 1.83
C MET A 176 31.41 30.91 1.95
N LYS A 177 31.75 31.40 3.15
CA LYS A 177 32.55 32.64 3.33
C LYS A 177 33.97 32.55 2.71
N GLU A 178 34.49 31.36 2.51
CA GLU A 178 35.83 31.14 1.96
C GLU A 178 35.85 30.95 0.43
N TYR A 179 34.68 30.78 -0.18
CA TYR A 179 34.51 30.37 -1.57
C TYR A 179 33.40 31.15 -2.25
N THR A 180 33.44 31.24 -3.54
CA THR A 180 32.34 31.76 -4.35
C THR A 180 31.20 30.74 -4.45
N LEU A 181 29.99 31.21 -4.71
CA LEU A 181 28.83 30.33 -4.89
C LEU A 181 29.07 29.30 -6.01
N ASN A 182 29.74 29.71 -7.10
CA ASN A 182 30.09 28.81 -8.20
C ASN A 182 31.00 27.66 -7.77
N GLU A 183 32.07 27.96 -7.01
CA GLU A 183 32.97 26.95 -6.48
C GLU A 183 32.27 25.98 -5.52
N VAL A 184 31.35 26.49 -4.70
CA VAL A 184 30.55 25.66 -3.80
C VAL A 184 29.62 24.74 -4.59
N MET A 185 28.94 25.25 -5.62
CA MET A 185 28.06 24.45 -6.46
C MET A 185 28.78 23.39 -7.27
N GLU A 186 29.98 23.71 -7.82
CA GLU A 186 30.83 22.73 -8.49
C GLU A 186 31.29 21.63 -7.55
N ALA A 187 31.65 21.96 -6.31
CA ALA A 187 32.03 20.99 -5.31
C ALA A 187 30.84 20.12 -4.86
N ILE A 188 29.64 20.70 -4.70
CA ILE A 188 28.41 19.94 -4.40
C ILE A 188 28.12 18.96 -5.54
N ASN A 189 28.19 19.41 -6.79
CA ASN A 189 27.94 18.55 -7.95
C ASN A 189 28.96 17.40 -8.02
N GLY A 190 30.23 17.65 -7.74
CA GLY A 190 31.25 16.61 -7.66
C GLY A 190 30.95 15.56 -6.58
N ASP A 191 30.67 16.01 -5.37
CA ASP A 191 30.31 15.12 -4.24
C ASP A 191 29.06 14.30 -4.56
N LEU A 192 28.04 14.90 -5.17
CA LEU A 192 26.79 14.22 -5.53
C LEU A 192 27.04 13.14 -6.59
N ILE A 193 27.86 13.43 -7.62
CA ILE A 193 28.19 12.45 -8.65
C ILE A 193 28.95 11.28 -8.02
N GLU A 194 29.90 11.53 -7.13
CA GLU A 194 30.67 10.47 -6.47
C GLU A 194 29.81 9.59 -5.56
N GLU A 195 28.87 10.19 -4.82
CA GLU A 195 28.02 9.48 -3.84
C GLU A 195 26.79 8.79 -4.48
N ILE A 196 26.32 9.28 -5.64
CA ILE A 196 25.05 8.83 -6.28
C ILE A 196 25.29 8.13 -7.64
N ASP A 197 26.53 7.81 -8.00
CA ASP A 197 26.94 7.27 -9.29
C ASP A 197 26.12 6.06 -9.81
N ALA A 198 25.40 5.37 -8.96
CA ALA A 198 24.56 4.20 -9.30
C ALA A 198 23.09 4.52 -9.58
N VAL A 199 22.67 5.79 -9.56
CA VAL A 199 21.25 6.17 -9.62
C VAL A 199 21.01 7.22 -10.69
N ASP A 200 20.11 6.95 -11.64
CA ASP A 200 19.73 7.87 -12.74
C ASP A 200 18.88 9.08 -12.25
N ASN A 201 19.27 9.66 -11.13
CA ASN A 201 18.58 10.83 -10.57
C ASN A 201 19.43 12.09 -10.76
N TYR A 202 18.76 13.22 -10.95
CA TYR A 202 19.37 14.54 -10.99
C TYR A 202 18.68 15.49 -10.03
N LEU A 203 19.37 16.56 -9.64
CA LEU A 203 18.84 17.65 -8.82
C LEU A 203 18.80 18.94 -9.62
N THR A 204 17.75 19.71 -9.40
CA THR A 204 17.60 21.07 -9.87
C THR A 204 17.34 22.00 -8.69
N GLY A 205 17.89 23.23 -8.74
CA GLY A 205 17.69 24.19 -7.65
C GLY A 205 18.29 25.55 -7.94
#